data_79ab8c7bff5cdb80ae1133a9d9dcaf5e
#
_entry.id   79ab8c7bff5cdb80ae1133a9d9dcaf5e
#
_cell.length_a   1.000
_cell.length_b   1.000
_cell.length_c   1.000
_cell.angle_alpha   90.00
_cell.angle_beta   90.00
_cell.angle_gamma   90.00
#
_symmetry.space_group_name_H-M   'P 1'
#
loop_
_entity.id
_entity.type
_entity.pdbx_description
1 polymer ?
#
loop_
_entity_poly.entity_id
_entity_poly.type
_entity_poly.pdbx_seq_one_letter_code
_entity_poly.pdbx_strand_id
1 'polypeptide(L)'
;MLETCYQYERIEAGCDEAGRGCLAGAVFAAAVILPPDFHDPLLNDSKQMSERNRDRLRPIIEREAVAWAVAAVPPERIDEINILNASFEGMCRAVGELRTRPEFLAIDGNRFRSSLDIPYRCIVKGDGKYAEIAAASVLAKTH
;
A
#
# COMPACT_ATOMS: atom_id res chain seq x y z
N MET A 1 -5.67 10.78 -14.60
CA MET A 1 -4.36 10.88 -13.93
C MET A 1 -4.56 10.83 -12.42
N LEU A 2 -3.71 10.10 -11.74
CA LEU A 2 -3.81 9.97 -10.28
C LEU A 2 -3.22 11.19 -9.58
N GLU A 3 -3.90 11.66 -8.52
CA GLU A 3 -3.29 12.58 -7.58
C GLU A 3 -2.18 11.85 -6.83
N THR A 4 -1.13 12.54 -6.39
CA THR A 4 -0.03 11.88 -5.68
C THR A 4 -0.47 11.35 -4.34
N CYS A 5 -1.16 12.18 -3.55
CA CYS A 5 -1.62 11.81 -2.22
C CYS A 5 -2.96 12.48 -1.90
N TYR A 6 -3.58 12.05 -0.82
CA TYR A 6 -4.87 12.57 -0.38
C TYR A 6 -4.77 13.97 0.22
N GLN A 7 -3.70 14.21 1.01
CA GLN A 7 -3.44 15.51 1.63
C GLN A 7 -1.97 15.89 1.42
N TYR A 8 -1.72 17.11 0.99
CA TYR A 8 -0.36 17.59 0.74
C TYR A 8 0.27 18.30 1.95
N GLU A 9 -0.52 18.59 2.98
CA GLU A 9 -0.04 19.32 4.15
C GLU A 9 0.72 18.46 5.15
N ARG A 10 0.65 17.14 5.00
CA ARG A 10 1.26 16.19 5.93
C ARG A 10 2.07 15.15 5.16
N ILE A 11 3.00 14.51 5.86
CA ILE A 11 3.70 13.35 5.31
C ILE A 11 2.71 12.19 5.33
N GLU A 12 2.31 11.73 4.16
CA GLU A 12 1.27 10.74 4.01
C GLU A 12 1.79 9.47 3.37
N ALA A 13 1.42 8.32 3.91
CA ALA A 13 1.71 7.03 3.30
C ALA A 13 0.43 6.44 2.71
N GLY A 14 0.52 5.93 1.48
CA GLY A 14 -0.52 5.12 0.88
C GLY A 14 -0.30 3.67 1.27
N CYS A 15 -1.38 2.95 1.56
CA CYS A 15 -1.30 1.56 2.02
C CYS A 15 -2.29 0.69 1.25
N ASP A 16 -1.86 -0.51 0.91
CA ASP A 16 -2.70 -1.50 0.23
C ASP A 16 -2.15 -2.90 0.53
N GLU A 17 -2.91 -3.92 0.16
CA GLU A 17 -2.50 -5.31 0.34
C GLU A 17 -2.83 -6.14 -0.91
N ALA A 18 -2.25 -7.34 -0.97
CA ALA A 18 -2.47 -8.32 -2.02
C ALA A 18 -2.44 -9.72 -1.41
N GLY A 19 -3.00 -10.69 -2.11
CA GLY A 19 -3.04 -12.08 -1.64
C GLY A 19 -4.34 -12.45 -0.97
N ARG A 20 -5.27 -11.52 -0.78
CA ARG A 20 -6.59 -11.82 -0.23
C ARG A 20 -7.31 -12.77 -1.18
N GLY A 21 -7.83 -13.85 -0.64
CA GLY A 21 -8.47 -14.88 -1.44
C GLY A 21 -7.53 -15.96 -1.95
N CYS A 22 -6.24 -15.84 -1.74
CA CYS A 22 -5.30 -16.93 -2.01
C CYS A 22 -5.45 -18.00 -0.94
N LEU A 23 -5.67 -19.26 -1.35
CA LEU A 23 -5.99 -20.34 -0.43
C LEU A 23 -4.80 -20.79 0.43
N ALA A 24 -3.59 -20.59 -0.02
CA ALA A 24 -2.40 -21.14 0.64
C ALA A 24 -1.26 -20.16 0.77
N GLY A 25 -1.46 -18.88 0.43
CA GLY A 25 -0.39 -17.91 0.40
C GLY A 25 -0.44 -16.92 1.55
N ALA A 26 0.65 -16.17 1.69
CA ALA A 26 0.74 -15.05 2.62
C ALA A 26 -0.06 -13.86 2.09
N VAL A 27 -0.47 -12.97 3.00
CA VAL A 27 -0.95 -11.64 2.63
C VAL A 27 0.26 -10.71 2.59
N PHE A 28 0.44 -10.01 1.50
CA PHE A 28 1.47 -9.00 1.36
C PHE A 28 0.83 -7.63 1.49
N ALA A 29 1.35 -6.80 2.36
CA ALA A 29 0.87 -5.43 2.54
C ALA A 29 2.03 -4.47 2.32
N ALA A 30 1.73 -3.30 1.79
CA ALA A 30 2.74 -2.31 1.48
C ALA A 30 2.31 -0.92 1.95
N ALA A 31 3.30 -0.09 2.27
CA ALA A 31 3.13 1.31 2.57
C ALA A 31 4.16 2.10 1.76
N VAL A 32 3.74 3.20 1.17
CA VAL A 32 4.59 4.02 0.31
C VAL A 32 4.37 5.50 0.60
N ILE A 33 5.47 6.22 0.77
CA ILE A 33 5.47 7.69 0.82
C ILE A 33 6.14 8.16 -0.47
N LEU A 34 5.39 8.87 -1.30
CA LEU A 34 5.93 9.42 -2.55
C LEU A 34 6.28 10.90 -2.39
N PRO A 35 7.29 11.39 -3.13
CA PRO A 35 7.49 12.83 -3.23
C PRO A 35 6.22 13.48 -3.81
N PRO A 36 5.84 14.69 -3.37
CA PRO A 36 4.60 15.34 -3.84
C PRO A 36 4.53 15.54 -5.35
N ASP A 37 5.68 15.65 -6.01
CA ASP A 37 5.79 15.85 -7.46
C ASP A 37 5.97 14.54 -8.23
N PHE A 38 5.88 13.39 -7.58
CA PHE A 38 6.02 12.10 -8.25
C PHE A 38 4.94 11.94 -9.32
N HIS A 39 5.36 11.53 -10.50
CA HIS A 39 4.47 11.24 -11.60
C HIS A 39 5.07 10.18 -12.51
N ASP A 40 4.29 9.15 -12.82
CA ASP A 40 4.67 8.13 -13.80
C ASP A 40 3.41 7.72 -14.56
N PRO A 41 3.39 7.86 -15.88
CA PRO A 41 2.19 7.57 -16.68
C PRO A 41 1.81 6.08 -16.68
N LEU A 42 2.72 5.17 -16.32
CA LEU A 42 2.39 3.74 -16.20
C LEU A 42 1.62 3.43 -14.93
N LEU A 43 1.74 4.28 -13.90
CA LEU A 43 1.08 4.04 -12.63
C LEU A 43 -0.42 4.38 -12.75
N ASN A 44 -1.26 3.40 -12.52
CA ASN A 44 -2.69 3.51 -12.70
C ASN A 44 -3.38 2.52 -11.77
N ASP A 45 -4.72 2.49 -11.82
CA ASP A 45 -5.54 1.49 -11.13
C ASP A 45 -4.97 0.10 -11.38
N SER A 46 -4.75 -0.66 -10.30
CA SER A 46 -4.14 -1.98 -10.37
C SER A 46 -4.89 -2.94 -11.29
N LYS A 47 -6.20 -2.74 -11.48
CA LYS A 47 -7.00 -3.56 -12.40
C LYS A 47 -6.70 -3.26 -13.86
N GLN A 48 -6.17 -2.08 -14.13
CA GLN A 48 -5.85 -1.64 -15.50
C GLN A 48 -4.38 -1.82 -15.84
N MET A 49 -3.56 -2.20 -14.87
CA MET A 49 -2.14 -2.45 -15.11
C MET A 49 -1.89 -3.92 -15.38
N SER A 50 -1.10 -4.19 -16.42
CA SER A 50 -0.63 -5.55 -16.68
C SER A 50 0.43 -5.94 -15.65
N GLU A 51 0.64 -7.24 -15.49
CA GLU A 51 1.72 -7.76 -14.67
C GLU A 51 3.07 -7.20 -15.11
N ARG A 52 3.28 -7.11 -16.43
CA ARG A 52 4.49 -6.56 -17.01
C ARG A 52 4.72 -5.10 -16.58
N ASN A 53 3.67 -4.28 -16.60
CA ASN A 53 3.78 -2.88 -16.19
C ASN A 53 4.03 -2.76 -14.68
N ARG A 54 3.41 -3.62 -13.88
CA ARG A 54 3.70 -3.65 -12.43
C ARG A 54 5.18 -3.99 -12.18
N ASP A 55 5.71 -4.99 -12.88
CA ASP A 55 7.12 -5.37 -12.74
C ASP A 55 8.07 -4.26 -13.15
N ARG A 56 7.71 -3.47 -14.16
CA ARG A 56 8.49 -2.31 -14.59
C ARG A 56 8.42 -1.17 -13.59
N LEU A 57 7.28 -0.97 -12.94
CA LEU A 57 7.08 0.11 -11.97
C LEU A 57 7.76 -0.17 -10.64
N ARG A 58 7.87 -1.42 -10.24
CA ARG A 58 8.43 -1.77 -8.94
C ARG A 58 9.78 -1.12 -8.67
N PRO A 59 10.81 -1.27 -9.52
CA PRO A 59 12.11 -0.64 -9.24
C PRO A 59 12.05 0.88 -9.28
N ILE A 60 11.15 1.45 -10.08
CA ILE A 60 10.98 2.90 -10.14
C ILE A 60 10.43 3.41 -8.80
N ILE A 61 9.40 2.75 -8.27
CA ILE A 61 8.80 3.12 -6.98
C ILE A 61 9.84 2.97 -5.87
N GLU A 62 10.57 1.86 -5.84
CA GLU A 62 11.56 1.61 -4.80
C GLU A 62 12.69 2.63 -4.82
N ARG A 63 13.05 3.14 -6.00
CA ARG A 63 14.09 4.15 -6.14
C ARG A 63 13.58 5.56 -5.82
N GLU A 64 12.38 5.91 -6.29
CA GLU A 64 11.88 7.29 -6.23
C GLU A 64 11.10 7.60 -4.95
N ALA A 65 10.58 6.61 -4.27
CA ALA A 65 9.80 6.83 -3.05
C ALA A 65 10.67 7.44 -1.94
N VAL A 66 10.09 8.34 -1.16
CA VAL A 66 10.73 8.85 0.06
C VAL A 66 10.98 7.68 1.03
N ALA A 67 9.98 6.80 1.16
CA ALA A 67 10.10 5.58 1.94
C ALA A 67 9.09 4.57 1.42
N TRP A 68 9.43 3.29 1.54
CA TRP A 68 8.52 2.21 1.20
C TRP A 68 8.84 0.99 2.06
N ALA A 69 7.83 0.17 2.30
CA ALA A 69 8.01 -1.09 3.02
C ALA A 69 6.95 -2.09 2.60
N VAL A 70 7.30 -3.36 2.65
CA VAL A 70 6.38 -4.47 2.38
C VAL A 70 6.49 -5.44 3.55
N ALA A 71 5.34 -5.88 4.06
CA ALA A 71 5.28 -6.88 5.12
C ALA A 71 4.48 -8.07 4.62
N ALA A 72 4.91 -9.26 4.98
CA ALA A 72 4.20 -10.50 4.66
C ALA A 72 3.60 -11.07 5.93
N VAL A 73 2.31 -11.39 5.91
CA VAL A 73 1.63 -12.09 7.00
C VAL A 73 1.48 -13.55 6.56
N PRO A 74 2.10 -14.50 7.26
CA PRO A 74 2.11 -15.88 6.82
C PRO A 74 0.76 -16.57 7.01
N PRO A 75 0.51 -17.68 6.29
CA PRO A 75 -0.77 -18.38 6.36
C PRO A 75 -1.16 -18.79 7.78
N GLU A 76 -0.19 -19.18 8.63
CA GLU A 76 -0.45 -19.58 10.01
C GLU A 76 -1.09 -18.43 10.80
N ARG A 77 -0.61 -17.22 10.56
CA ARG A 77 -1.15 -16.04 11.24
C ARG A 77 -2.53 -15.69 10.71
N ILE A 78 -2.74 -15.87 9.40
CA ILE A 78 -4.05 -15.64 8.78
C ILE A 78 -5.09 -16.59 9.39
N ASP A 79 -4.71 -17.83 9.62
CA ASP A 79 -5.60 -18.81 10.27
C ASP A 79 -5.99 -18.40 11.69
N GLU A 80 -5.08 -17.74 12.41
CA GLU A 80 -5.37 -17.27 13.76
C GLU A 80 -6.31 -16.08 13.83
N ILE A 81 -6.17 -15.13 12.89
CA ILE A 81 -6.83 -13.82 13.02
C ILE A 81 -7.78 -13.50 11.88
N ASN A 82 -7.90 -14.37 10.89
CA ASN A 82 -8.61 -14.26 9.61
C ASN A 82 -7.94 -13.30 8.62
N ILE A 83 -8.42 -13.36 7.36
CA ILE A 83 -7.79 -12.63 6.25
C ILE A 83 -7.93 -11.11 6.38
N LEU A 84 -9.05 -10.62 6.87
CA LEU A 84 -9.28 -9.19 7.00
C LEU A 84 -8.34 -8.58 8.05
N ASN A 85 -8.27 -9.20 9.21
CA ASN A 85 -7.37 -8.74 10.27
C ASN A 85 -5.91 -8.90 9.89
N ALA A 86 -5.58 -9.94 9.11
CA ALA A 86 -4.22 -10.12 8.58
C ALA A 86 -3.84 -8.97 7.64
N SER A 87 -4.77 -8.50 6.80
CA SER A 87 -4.54 -7.33 5.96
C SER A 87 -4.25 -6.09 6.79
N PHE A 88 -5.01 -5.87 7.85
CA PHE A 88 -4.79 -4.73 8.75
C PHE A 88 -3.45 -4.83 9.45
N GLU A 89 -3.13 -6.00 9.99
CA GLU A 89 -1.85 -6.22 10.66
C GLU A 89 -0.68 -6.01 9.69
N GLY A 90 -0.80 -6.52 8.48
CA GLY A 90 0.23 -6.37 7.46
C GLY A 90 0.50 -4.90 7.11
N MET A 91 -0.57 -4.13 6.92
CA MET A 91 -0.41 -2.70 6.62
C MET A 91 0.21 -1.95 7.80
N CYS A 92 -0.21 -2.24 9.03
CA CYS A 92 0.40 -1.62 10.22
C CYS A 92 1.88 -1.98 10.33
N ARG A 93 2.25 -3.23 10.05
CA ARG A 93 3.65 -3.66 10.09
C ARG A 93 4.47 -2.95 9.01
N ALA A 94 3.93 -2.84 7.80
CA ALA A 94 4.61 -2.13 6.72
C ALA A 94 4.85 -0.66 7.09
N VAL A 95 3.85 0.01 7.64
CA VAL A 95 3.98 1.40 8.10
C VAL A 95 5.07 1.50 9.18
N GLY A 96 5.09 0.55 10.13
CA GLY A 96 6.08 0.55 11.20
C GLY A 96 7.51 0.35 10.70
N GLU A 97 7.69 -0.24 9.52
CA GLU A 97 9.00 -0.48 8.93
C GLU A 97 9.48 0.66 8.02
N LEU A 98 8.63 1.68 7.78
CA LEU A 98 9.04 2.83 6.98
C LEU A 98 10.16 3.60 7.70
N ARG A 99 11.20 3.98 6.96
CA ARG A 99 12.31 4.78 7.51
C ARG A 99 11.89 6.20 7.87
N THR A 100 10.78 6.67 7.31
CA THR A 100 10.18 7.96 7.63
C THR A 100 8.80 7.69 8.22
N ARG A 101 8.54 8.20 9.43
CA ARG A 101 7.23 8.02 10.04
C ARG A 101 6.20 8.91 9.36
N PRO A 102 5.13 8.36 8.81
CA PRO A 102 4.07 9.18 8.22
C PRO A 102 3.24 9.85 9.31
N GLU A 103 2.65 10.97 8.95
CA GLU A 103 1.75 11.73 9.82
C GLU A 103 0.29 11.40 9.53
N PHE A 104 0.03 10.74 8.41
CA PHE A 104 -1.30 10.35 7.97
C PHE A 104 -1.21 9.13 7.07
N LEU A 105 -2.25 8.27 7.10
CA LEU A 105 -2.33 7.09 6.25
C LEU A 105 -3.55 7.16 5.35
N ALA A 106 -3.36 6.94 4.07
CA ALA A 106 -4.43 6.75 3.11
C ALA A 106 -4.53 5.24 2.81
N ILE A 107 -5.62 4.63 3.21
CA ILE A 107 -5.81 3.17 3.17
C ILE A 107 -6.74 2.82 2.02
N ASP A 108 -6.33 1.89 1.15
CA ASP A 108 -7.23 1.39 0.12
C ASP A 108 -8.34 0.56 0.76
N GLY A 109 -9.58 0.84 0.37
CA GLY A 109 -10.73 0.10 0.85
C GLY A 109 -11.68 0.93 1.72
N ASN A 110 -12.57 0.23 2.39
CA ASN A 110 -13.62 0.87 3.20
C ASN A 110 -13.52 0.55 4.70
N ARG A 111 -12.52 -0.23 5.11
CA ARG A 111 -12.34 -0.67 6.49
C ARG A 111 -10.86 -0.76 6.83
N PHE A 112 -10.54 -0.37 8.06
CA PHE A 112 -9.19 -0.50 8.59
C PHE A 112 -9.25 -0.47 10.12
N ARG A 113 -8.38 -1.25 10.73
CA ARG A 113 -8.18 -1.19 12.18
C ARG A 113 -6.68 -1.01 12.41
N SER A 114 -6.33 0.05 13.12
CA SER A 114 -4.94 0.40 13.33
C SER A 114 -4.51 0.14 14.77
N SER A 115 -3.31 -0.42 14.92
CA SER A 115 -2.61 -0.47 16.20
C SER A 115 -1.63 0.69 16.33
N LEU A 116 -1.60 1.58 15.33
CA LEU A 116 -0.69 2.71 15.27
C LEU A 116 -1.39 3.99 15.72
N ASP A 117 -0.63 4.90 16.31
CA ASP A 117 -1.12 6.21 16.72
C ASP A 117 -0.93 7.21 15.59
N ILE A 118 -1.53 6.92 14.44
CA ILE A 118 -1.44 7.76 13.24
C ILE A 118 -2.87 7.88 12.68
N PRO A 119 -3.35 9.10 12.44
CA PRO A 119 -4.67 9.27 11.82
C PRO A 119 -4.69 8.69 10.41
N TYR A 120 -5.85 8.19 10.01
CA TYR A 120 -5.98 7.57 8.70
C TYR A 120 -7.35 7.84 8.09
N ARG A 121 -7.45 7.58 6.80
CA ARG A 121 -8.71 7.58 6.07
C ARG A 121 -8.73 6.40 5.10
N CYS A 122 -9.85 5.69 5.09
CA CYS A 122 -10.10 4.64 4.11
C CYS A 122 -10.69 5.27 2.84
N ILE A 123 -10.14 4.87 1.70
CA ILE A 123 -10.56 5.43 0.41
C ILE A 123 -10.93 4.27 -0.51
N VAL A 124 -12.21 4.16 -0.82
CA VAL A 124 -12.71 3.11 -1.71
C VAL A 124 -12.12 3.32 -3.10
N LYS A 125 -11.52 2.26 -3.65
CA LYS A 125 -10.83 2.29 -4.94
C LYS A 125 -9.72 3.35 -4.97
N GLY A 126 -9.01 3.47 -3.84
CA GLY A 126 -7.96 4.47 -3.69
C GLY A 126 -6.82 4.29 -4.67
N ASP A 127 -6.53 3.05 -5.10
CA ASP A 127 -5.50 2.77 -6.09
C ASP A 127 -5.83 3.35 -7.48
N GLY A 128 -7.07 3.72 -7.72
CA GLY A 128 -7.49 4.43 -8.92
C GLY A 128 -7.57 5.94 -8.74
N LYS A 129 -7.28 6.45 -7.54
CA LYS A 129 -7.40 7.88 -7.20
C LYS A 129 -6.07 8.50 -6.79
N TYR A 130 -5.23 7.78 -6.04
CA TYR A 130 -4.00 8.32 -5.46
C TYR A 130 -2.81 7.45 -5.84
N ALA A 131 -1.76 8.11 -6.34
CA ALA A 131 -0.56 7.43 -6.81
C ALA A 131 0.13 6.63 -5.69
N GLU A 132 0.16 7.16 -4.46
CA GLU A 132 0.79 6.45 -3.34
C GLU A 132 0.08 5.14 -3.00
N ILE A 133 -1.25 5.09 -3.12
CA ILE A 133 -2.00 3.85 -2.90
C ILE A 133 -1.77 2.88 -4.07
N ALA A 134 -1.77 3.40 -5.31
CA ALA A 134 -1.46 2.57 -6.48
C ALA A 134 -0.04 2.01 -6.40
N ALA A 135 0.92 2.80 -5.93
CA ALA A 135 2.29 2.35 -5.72
C ALA A 135 2.36 1.24 -4.66
N ALA A 136 1.64 1.40 -3.55
CA ALA A 136 1.56 0.37 -2.52
C ALA A 136 0.96 -0.92 -3.09
N SER A 137 -0.08 -0.81 -3.91
CA SER A 137 -0.68 -1.96 -4.58
C SER A 137 0.33 -2.68 -5.47
N VAL A 138 1.11 -1.93 -6.26
CA VAL A 138 2.16 -2.51 -7.12
C VAL A 138 3.16 -3.28 -6.27
N LEU A 139 3.66 -2.69 -5.19
CA LEU A 139 4.64 -3.36 -4.33
C LEU A 139 4.07 -4.61 -3.67
N ALA A 140 2.83 -4.54 -3.18
CA ALA A 140 2.19 -5.70 -2.56
C ALA A 140 2.01 -6.85 -3.55
N LYS A 141 1.74 -6.56 -4.82
CA LYS A 141 1.51 -7.57 -5.85
C LYS A 141 2.79 -8.12 -6.47
N THR A 142 3.90 -7.40 -6.39
CA THR A 142 5.16 -7.79 -7.01
C THR A 142 6.16 -8.38 -6.01
N HIS A 143 5.89 -8.31 -4.73
CA HIS A 143 6.67 -8.93 -3.66
C HIS A 143 6.07 -10.27 -3.25
#